data_aeafc8acabd35d39c2d5ab56cb7b1f30
#
_entry.id   aeafc8acabd35d39c2d5ab56cb7b1f30
#
_cell.length_a   1.000
_cell.length_b   1.000
_cell.length_c   1.000
_cell.angle_alpha   90.00
_cell.angle_beta   90.00
_cell.angle_gamma   90.00
#
_symmetry.space_group_name_H-M   'P 1'
#
loop_
_entity.id
_entity.type
_entity.pdbx_description
1 polymer ?
#
loop_
_entity_poly.entity_id
_entity_poly.type
_entity_poly.pdbx_seq_one_letter_code
_entity_poly.pdbx_strand_id
1 'polypeptide(L)' 'MTKFKITAKEKHGNMPKGTSLIVETPLSSCDADKIKAAIKAAGYNSQAQEATYPGFYDIKKL' A
#
# COMPACT_ATOMS: atom_id res chain seq x y z
N MET A 1 3.02 -4.26 -16.84
CA MET A 1 3.19 -3.58 -15.53
C MET A 1 3.41 -4.60 -14.44
N THR A 2 4.20 -4.25 -13.45
CA THR A 2 4.42 -5.12 -12.29
C THR A 2 3.32 -4.91 -11.28
N LYS A 3 2.82 -6.00 -10.70
CA LYS A 3 1.82 -5.95 -9.63
C LYS A 3 2.44 -6.45 -8.33
N PHE A 4 2.14 -5.74 -7.26
CA PHE A 4 2.55 -6.14 -5.91
C PHE A 4 1.32 -6.25 -5.03
N LYS A 5 1.30 -7.26 -4.17
CA LYS A 5 0.33 -7.34 -3.09
C LYS A 5 0.99 -6.79 -1.84
N ILE A 6 0.43 -5.74 -1.28
CA ILE A 6 0.91 -5.18 -0.01
C ILE A 6 -0.10 -5.49 1.09
N THR A 7 0.41 -5.87 2.26
CA THR A 7 -0.42 -6.21 3.42
C THR A 7 0.06 -5.38 4.59
N ALA A 8 -0.85 -4.62 5.21
CA ALA A 8 -0.51 -3.74 6.33
C ALA A 8 -0.08 -4.57 7.54
N LYS A 9 1.10 -4.28 8.08
CA LYS A 9 1.60 -4.92 9.29
C LYS A 9 0.97 -4.37 10.55
N GLU A 10 0.44 -3.14 10.47
CA GLU A 10 -0.19 -2.43 11.59
C GLU A 10 -1.36 -1.60 11.08
N LYS A 11 -2.18 -1.13 12.02
CA LYS A 11 -3.28 -0.22 11.69
C LYS A 11 -2.73 1.16 11.34
N HIS A 12 -3.23 1.76 10.25
CA HIS A 12 -2.90 3.11 9.82
C HIS A 12 -4.19 3.88 9.53
N GLY A 13 -4.45 4.95 10.27
CA GLY A 13 -5.69 5.69 10.12
C GLY A 13 -6.90 4.75 10.28
N ASN A 14 -7.78 4.72 9.26
CA ASN A 14 -8.92 3.80 9.25
C ASN A 14 -8.64 2.50 8.47
N MET A 15 -7.38 2.25 8.12
CA MET A 15 -6.96 1.01 7.45
C MET A 15 -6.51 0.00 8.51
N PRO A 16 -7.26 -1.11 8.71
CA PRO A 16 -6.93 -2.08 9.76
C PRO A 16 -5.65 -2.86 9.44
N LYS A 17 -5.05 -3.40 10.50
CA LYS A 17 -3.96 -4.37 10.35
C LYS A 17 -4.44 -5.55 9.50
N GLY A 18 -3.59 -6.02 8.60
CA GLY A 18 -3.90 -7.15 7.73
C GLY A 18 -4.63 -6.77 6.45
N THR A 19 -4.90 -5.49 6.23
CA THR A 19 -5.49 -5.02 4.97
C THR A 19 -4.54 -5.27 3.82
N SER A 20 -5.03 -5.92 2.76
CA SER A 20 -4.24 -6.18 1.56
C SER A 20 -4.72 -5.31 0.41
N LEU A 21 -3.76 -4.75 -0.33
CA LEU A 21 -4.00 -3.91 -1.50
C LEU A 21 -3.12 -4.36 -2.65
N ILE A 22 -3.57 -4.11 -3.87
CA ILE A 22 -2.79 -4.39 -5.08
C ILE A 22 -2.23 -3.08 -5.61
N VAL A 23 -0.91 -3.04 -5.79
CA VAL A 23 -0.20 -1.89 -6.36
C VAL A 23 0.29 -2.26 -7.74
N GLU A 24 -0.13 -1.50 -8.76
CA GLU A 24 0.38 -1.64 -10.11
C GLU A 24 1.37 -0.53 -10.41
N THR A 25 2.53 -0.88 -10.95
CA THR A 25 3.57 0.09 -11.26
C THR A 25 4.40 -0.40 -12.43
N PRO A 26 4.88 0.50 -13.31
CA PRO A 26 5.84 0.13 -14.35
C PRO A 26 7.24 -0.12 -13.79
N LEU A 27 7.47 0.20 -12.50
CA LEU A 27 8.76 0.04 -11.86
C LEU A 27 8.96 -1.39 -11.37
N SER A 28 10.22 -1.75 -11.12
CA SER A 28 10.55 -3.09 -10.60
C SER A 28 10.35 -3.18 -9.09
N SER A 29 10.07 -2.08 -8.41
CA SER A 29 9.84 -2.04 -6.98
C SER A 29 8.63 -1.18 -6.64
N CYS A 30 8.02 -1.47 -5.50
CA CYS A 30 6.87 -0.73 -5.00
C CYS A 30 7.36 0.53 -4.28
N ASP A 31 7.00 1.71 -4.78
CA ASP A 31 7.41 2.98 -4.17
C ASP A 31 6.28 3.63 -3.37
N ALA A 32 6.64 4.67 -2.60
CA ALA A 32 5.69 5.34 -1.72
C ALA A 32 4.52 5.98 -2.46
N ASP A 33 4.77 6.57 -3.63
CA ASP A 33 3.72 7.22 -4.40
C ASP A 33 2.68 6.22 -4.90
N LYS A 34 3.11 5.04 -5.29
CA LYS A 34 2.22 3.98 -5.76
C LYS A 34 1.43 3.38 -4.61
N ILE A 35 2.05 3.23 -3.44
CA ILE A 35 1.36 2.79 -2.23
C ILE A 35 0.26 3.80 -1.86
N LYS A 36 0.58 5.09 -1.85
CA LYS A 36 -0.38 6.14 -1.55
C LYS A 36 -1.57 6.11 -2.52
N ALA A 37 -1.30 5.96 -3.81
CA ALA A 37 -2.35 5.89 -4.82
C ALA A 37 -3.28 4.70 -4.58
N ALA A 38 -2.73 3.54 -4.21
CA ALA A 38 -3.52 2.35 -3.92
C ALA A 38 -4.41 2.56 -2.69
N ILE A 39 -3.88 3.17 -1.64
CA ILE A 39 -4.63 3.46 -0.41
C ILE A 39 -5.77 4.44 -0.70
N LYS A 40 -5.49 5.48 -1.47
CA LYS A 40 -6.48 6.47 -1.87
C LYS A 40 -7.60 5.82 -2.70
N ALA A 41 -7.23 4.99 -3.67
CA ALA A 41 -8.19 4.30 -4.52
C ALA A 41 -9.09 3.34 -3.72
N ALA A 42 -8.59 2.79 -2.63
CA ALA A 42 -9.35 1.92 -1.74
C ALA A 42 -10.31 2.70 -0.82
N GLY A 43 -10.20 4.03 -0.77
CA GLY A 43 -11.13 4.87 -0.01
C GLY A 43 -10.74 5.10 1.45
N TYR A 44 -9.51 4.79 1.85
CA TYR A 44 -9.06 5.05 3.21
C TYR A 44 -8.74 6.53 3.42
N ASN A 45 -8.74 6.96 4.69
CA ASN A 45 -8.60 8.38 5.04
C ASN A 45 -7.17 8.91 4.83
N SER A 46 -6.97 10.22 5.07
CA SER A 46 -5.67 10.86 4.84
C SER A 46 -4.57 10.32 5.74
N GLN A 47 -4.89 9.90 6.97
CA GLN A 47 -3.90 9.30 7.85
C GLN A 47 -3.38 7.98 7.29
N ALA A 48 -4.27 7.15 6.72
CA ALA A 48 -3.87 5.92 6.06
C ALA A 48 -3.03 6.22 4.82
N GLN A 49 -3.39 7.26 4.06
CA GLN A 49 -2.66 7.67 2.85
C GLN A 49 -1.25 8.16 3.16
N GLU A 50 -0.99 8.66 4.36
CA GLU A 50 0.34 9.08 4.78
C GLU A 50 1.24 7.90 5.15
N ALA A 51 0.68 6.73 5.38
CA ALA A 51 1.43 5.52 5.73
C ALA A 51 1.99 4.87 4.46
N THR A 52 2.94 5.57 3.80
CA THR A 52 3.47 5.16 2.50
C THR A 52 4.84 4.48 2.58
N TYR A 53 5.41 4.40 3.76
CA TYR A 53 6.70 3.75 3.93
C TYR A 53 6.60 2.25 3.62
N PRO A 54 7.37 1.71 2.66
CA PRO A 54 7.27 0.29 2.31
C PRO A 54 7.48 -0.68 3.47
N GLY A 55 8.26 -0.28 4.48
CA GLY A 55 8.49 -1.10 5.68
C GLY A 55 7.25 -1.32 6.55
N PHE A 56 6.17 -0.54 6.34
CA PHE A 56 4.90 -0.74 7.04
C PHE A 56 4.09 -1.91 6.48
N TYR A 57 4.53 -2.48 5.37
CA TYR A 57 3.77 -3.50 4.64
C TYR A 57 4.62 -4.72 4.34
N ASP A 58 3.97 -5.88 4.30
CA ASP A 58 4.53 -7.05 3.66
C ASP A 58 4.25 -6.92 2.17
N ILE A 59 5.32 -6.88 1.36
CA ILE A 59 5.21 -6.65 -0.07
C ILE A 59 5.56 -7.93 -0.80
N LYS A 60 4.63 -8.39 -1.62
CA LYS A 60 4.83 -9.61 -2.42
C LYS A 60 4.63 -9.27 -3.90
N LYS A 61 5.62 -9.56 -4.72
CA LYS A 61 5.50 -9.44 -6.16
C LYS A 61 4.63 -10.56 -6.71
N LEU A 62 3.66 -10.19 -7.51
CA LEU A 62 2.73 -11.13 -8.13
C LEU A 62 3.18 -11.57 -9.52
#